data_74b79aa4e60da621232eb18b75ff1d85
#
_entry.id   74b79aa4e60da621232eb18b75ff1d85
#
_cell.length_a   1.000
_cell.length_b   1.000
_cell.length_c   1.000
_cell.angle_alpha   90.00
_cell.angle_beta   90.00
_cell.angle_gamma   90.00
#
_symmetry.space_group_name_H-M   'P 1'
#
loop_
_entity.id
_entity.type
_entity.pdbx_description
1 polymer ?
#
loop_
_entity_poly.entity_id
_entity_poly.type
_entity_poly.pdbx_seq_one_letter_code
_entity_poly.pdbx_strand_id
1 'polypeptide(L)'
;MDNKYEERLGTASMLPLILKMALPGFAAQLINLLYSIVDRVFIGHIEHIGTDALAGIGVTSSIIILISAFSQIVGGGGAPLASIALGKGDRERAHSILGNGFSLLVLFTVVTSGITYIFMEPLLRLIGASDATIGYATDYLSVYLTGTLFVMFATGLNSFINAQGRPGISMIAVIIGAILNIGLDPLFIYVFGMGVTGAALATVISQAVSAFIIVGFLVSDKATLKIKPKYLKPDIKIIGSLFALGIAPFIMASTESLVGFVLNGSLSGYGDIYVSTLTVMQSAMQFAAVPLSGFAQGFVPIVSYNYGKGNTDRVRLCFKYSVIIMFSFFALTNLFMITFPEFVAGMFTDDTALIKTVGRMMPLFLTGMTIFGLQRTCQSMFVALGQAKISLFIALLRKVILLIPLALILPNFLGVKGVYLAESVADATSAICCTTIFALTFRKILKKREQT
;
A
#
# COMPACT_ATOMS: atom_id res chain seq x y z
N MET A 1 -23.46 16.42 17.14
CA MET A 1 -23.01 15.02 17.42
C MET A 1 -21.69 14.64 16.77
N ASP A 2 -21.15 15.43 15.85
CA ASP A 2 -20.03 15.05 14.99
C ASP A 2 -18.63 15.15 15.61
N ASN A 3 -18.45 15.93 16.67
CA ASN A 3 -17.16 16.10 17.34
C ASN A 3 -16.68 14.90 18.16
N LYS A 4 -17.58 14.00 18.54
CA LYS A 4 -17.27 12.92 19.51
C LYS A 4 -16.20 11.94 19.02
N TYR A 5 -16.16 11.63 17.72
CA TYR A 5 -15.15 10.70 17.16
C TYR A 5 -13.79 11.39 17.04
N GLU A 6 -13.79 12.64 16.60
CA GLU A 6 -12.60 13.48 16.50
C GLU A 6 -11.99 13.76 17.89
N GLU A 7 -12.81 14.14 18.87
CA GLU A 7 -12.39 14.39 20.24
C GLU A 7 -11.76 13.15 20.90
N ARG A 8 -12.27 11.95 20.57
CA ARG A 8 -11.70 10.69 21.05
C ARG A 8 -10.24 10.50 20.63
N LEU A 9 -9.82 10.99 19.46
CA LEU A 9 -8.42 10.93 19.04
C LEU A 9 -7.50 11.65 20.03
N GLY A 10 -8.01 12.74 20.65
CA GLY A 10 -7.29 13.57 21.60
C GLY A 10 -7.46 13.18 23.08
N THR A 11 -8.44 12.35 23.44
CA THR A 11 -8.82 12.15 24.86
C THR A 11 -8.86 10.70 25.31
N ALA A 12 -9.21 9.74 24.42
CA ALA A 12 -9.35 8.33 24.78
C ALA A 12 -8.04 7.69 25.24
N SER A 13 -8.12 6.61 26.03
CA SER A 13 -6.97 5.78 26.44
C SER A 13 -6.22 5.27 25.22
N MET A 14 -4.88 5.37 25.21
CA MET A 14 -4.09 5.24 23.99
C MET A 14 -4.14 3.84 23.37
N LEU A 15 -3.86 2.79 24.14
CA LEU A 15 -3.81 1.42 23.62
C LEU A 15 -5.15 0.94 23.06
N PRO A 16 -6.30 1.08 23.78
CA PRO A 16 -7.61 0.76 23.23
C PRO A 16 -7.97 1.61 22.00
N LEU A 17 -7.54 2.87 21.96
CA LEU A 17 -7.74 3.74 20.80
C LEU A 17 -6.98 3.25 19.59
N ILE A 18 -5.69 2.92 19.73
CA ILE A 18 -4.86 2.37 18.66
C ILE A 18 -5.49 1.09 18.12
N LEU A 19 -5.85 0.14 18.97
CA LEU A 19 -6.47 -1.12 18.55
C LEU A 19 -7.80 -0.87 17.83
N LYS A 20 -8.66 0.00 18.37
CA LYS A 20 -9.95 0.33 17.75
C LYS A 20 -9.81 1.00 16.39
N MET A 21 -8.76 1.80 16.20
CA MET A 21 -8.49 2.47 14.93
C MET A 21 -7.74 1.57 13.93
N ALA A 22 -6.86 0.70 14.41
CA ALA A 22 -5.99 -0.10 13.57
C ALA A 22 -6.57 -1.46 13.16
N LEU A 23 -7.33 -2.14 14.04
CA LEU A 23 -7.91 -3.45 13.72
C LEU A 23 -8.82 -3.43 12.48
N PRO A 24 -9.70 -2.43 12.27
CA PRO A 24 -10.46 -2.36 11.04
C PRO A 24 -9.59 -2.25 9.79
N GLY A 25 -8.55 -1.43 9.82
CA GLY A 25 -7.59 -1.31 8.71
C GLY A 25 -6.81 -2.60 8.46
N PHE A 26 -6.37 -3.25 9.53
CA PHE A 26 -5.69 -4.57 9.47
C PHE A 26 -6.61 -5.61 8.82
N ALA A 27 -7.85 -5.73 9.28
CA ALA A 27 -8.84 -6.66 8.73
C ALA A 27 -9.15 -6.36 7.26
N ALA A 28 -9.35 -5.09 6.90
CA ALA A 28 -9.59 -4.67 5.52
C ALA A 28 -8.44 -5.07 4.59
N GLN A 29 -7.19 -4.88 5.01
CA GLN A 29 -6.03 -5.25 4.21
C GLN A 29 -5.86 -6.77 4.08
N LEU A 30 -6.17 -7.53 5.14
CA LEU A 30 -6.18 -9.00 5.07
C LEU A 30 -7.24 -9.50 4.08
N ILE A 31 -8.44 -8.93 4.12
CA ILE A 31 -9.52 -9.26 3.20
C ILE A 31 -9.14 -8.90 1.75
N ASN A 32 -8.51 -7.74 1.54
CA ASN A 32 -8.00 -7.36 0.22
C ASN A 32 -6.97 -8.37 -0.32
N LEU A 33 -6.07 -8.85 0.54
CA LEU A 33 -5.11 -9.87 0.15
C LEU A 33 -5.81 -11.18 -0.24
N LEU A 34 -6.78 -11.62 0.55
CA LEU A 34 -7.53 -12.84 0.31
C LEU A 34 -8.32 -12.77 -0.99
N TYR A 35 -9.09 -11.69 -1.23
CA TYR A 35 -9.86 -11.58 -2.47
C TYR A 35 -8.96 -11.53 -3.70
N SER A 36 -7.80 -10.89 -3.63
CA SER A 36 -6.83 -10.86 -4.74
C SER A 36 -6.28 -12.25 -5.08
N ILE A 37 -6.18 -13.15 -4.09
CA ILE A 37 -5.81 -14.54 -4.32
C ILE A 37 -6.97 -15.28 -4.99
N VAL A 38 -8.19 -15.10 -4.49
CA VAL A 38 -9.40 -15.75 -5.02
C VAL A 38 -9.66 -15.36 -6.49
N ASP A 39 -9.52 -14.07 -6.81
CA ASP A 39 -9.65 -13.57 -8.18
C ASP A 39 -8.67 -14.27 -9.14
N ARG A 40 -7.39 -14.39 -8.74
CA ARG A 40 -6.38 -15.13 -9.52
C ARG A 40 -6.69 -16.61 -9.65
N VAL A 41 -7.28 -17.25 -8.64
CA VAL A 41 -7.72 -18.63 -8.70
C VAL A 41 -8.82 -18.80 -9.75
N PHE A 42 -9.83 -17.92 -9.77
CA PHE A 42 -10.88 -17.98 -10.77
C PHE A 42 -10.33 -17.79 -12.19
N ILE A 43 -9.46 -16.79 -12.39
CA ILE A 43 -8.86 -16.55 -13.70
C ILE A 43 -8.02 -17.73 -14.17
N GLY A 44 -7.23 -18.33 -13.27
CA GLY A 44 -6.39 -19.49 -13.58
C GLY A 44 -7.16 -20.76 -13.96
N HIS A 45 -8.44 -20.86 -13.58
CA HIS A 45 -9.32 -21.98 -13.90
C HIS A 45 -10.21 -21.74 -15.13
N ILE A 46 -9.98 -20.68 -15.90
CA ILE A 46 -10.67 -20.49 -17.19
C ILE A 46 -10.20 -21.59 -18.14
N GLU A 47 -11.15 -22.39 -18.67
CA GLU A 47 -10.85 -23.50 -19.57
C GLU A 47 -10.05 -23.04 -20.80
N HIS A 48 -9.03 -23.81 -21.16
CA HIS A 48 -8.13 -23.64 -22.31
C HIS A 48 -7.21 -22.40 -22.29
N ILE A 49 -7.47 -21.37 -21.51
CA ILE A 49 -6.73 -20.09 -21.54
C ILE A 49 -6.17 -19.65 -20.19
N GLY A 50 -6.48 -20.34 -19.08
CA GLY A 50 -6.19 -19.89 -17.71
C GLY A 50 -4.73 -19.52 -17.47
N THR A 51 -3.78 -20.27 -18.00
CA THR A 51 -2.35 -19.99 -17.84
C THR A 51 -1.93 -18.69 -18.55
N ASP A 52 -2.35 -18.50 -19.82
CA ASP A 52 -2.02 -17.31 -20.61
C ASP A 52 -2.75 -16.08 -20.09
N ALA A 53 -4.01 -16.25 -19.64
CA ALA A 53 -4.80 -15.22 -19.00
C ALA A 53 -4.12 -14.73 -17.69
N LEU A 54 -3.70 -15.66 -16.82
CA LEU A 54 -2.96 -15.32 -15.59
C LEU A 54 -1.65 -14.57 -15.89
N ALA A 55 -0.91 -15.04 -16.90
CA ALA A 55 0.34 -14.37 -17.30
C ALA A 55 0.05 -12.95 -17.82
N GLY A 56 -0.99 -12.79 -18.67
CA GLY A 56 -1.43 -11.48 -19.16
C GLY A 56 -1.82 -10.52 -18.04
N ILE A 57 -2.64 -10.98 -17.08
CA ILE A 57 -3.02 -10.16 -15.91
C ILE A 57 -1.82 -9.88 -15.01
N GLY A 58 -0.87 -10.81 -14.90
CA GLY A 58 0.37 -10.57 -14.18
C GLY A 58 1.13 -9.34 -14.72
N VAL A 59 1.21 -9.21 -16.05
CA VAL A 59 1.82 -8.04 -16.71
C VAL A 59 1.01 -6.78 -16.43
N THR A 60 -0.33 -6.81 -16.55
CA THR A 60 -1.18 -5.65 -16.28
C THR A 60 -1.09 -5.18 -14.83
N SER A 61 -0.84 -6.08 -13.88
CA SER A 61 -0.75 -5.76 -12.46
C SER A 61 0.30 -4.68 -12.17
N SER A 62 1.42 -4.66 -12.90
CA SER A 62 2.46 -3.63 -12.75
C SER A 62 1.95 -2.23 -13.11
N ILE A 63 1.16 -2.12 -14.19
CA ILE A 63 0.54 -0.85 -14.60
C ILE A 63 -0.52 -0.42 -13.57
N ILE A 64 -1.35 -1.36 -13.13
CA ILE A 64 -2.40 -1.11 -12.13
C ILE A 64 -1.81 -0.61 -10.81
N ILE A 65 -0.71 -1.21 -10.34
CA ILE A 65 0.01 -0.77 -9.14
C ILE A 65 0.53 0.65 -9.33
N LEU A 66 1.11 0.96 -10.48
CA LEU A 66 1.63 2.30 -10.78
C LEU A 66 0.49 3.34 -10.81
N ILE A 67 -0.63 3.04 -11.47
CA ILE A 67 -1.82 3.91 -11.49
C ILE A 67 -2.33 4.12 -10.06
N SER A 68 -2.48 3.05 -9.30
CA SER A 68 -2.96 3.11 -7.91
C SER A 68 -2.01 3.87 -6.98
N ALA A 69 -0.70 3.88 -7.27
CA ALA A 69 0.29 4.62 -6.50
C ALA A 69 0.00 6.13 -6.49
N PHE A 70 -0.57 6.70 -7.56
CA PHE A 70 -0.97 8.11 -7.59
C PHE A 70 -2.00 8.47 -6.52
N SER A 71 -2.88 7.53 -6.15
CA SER A 71 -3.82 7.74 -5.05
C SER A 71 -3.14 7.96 -3.70
N GLN A 72 -1.91 7.43 -3.53
CA GLN A 72 -1.13 7.60 -2.30
C GLN A 72 -0.64 9.04 -2.11
N ILE A 73 -0.52 9.82 -3.18
CA ILE A 73 -0.22 11.26 -3.06
C ILE A 73 -1.33 11.94 -2.26
N VAL A 74 -2.56 11.57 -2.54
CA VAL A 74 -3.75 12.16 -1.89
C VAL A 74 -4.05 11.45 -0.57
N GLY A 75 -4.16 10.12 -0.56
CA GLY A 75 -4.49 9.35 0.64
C GLY A 75 -3.36 9.35 1.66
N GLY A 76 -2.15 9.00 1.23
CA GLY A 76 -0.98 8.91 2.11
C GLY A 76 -0.43 10.26 2.57
N GLY A 77 -0.52 11.30 1.72
CA GLY A 77 -0.07 12.65 2.05
C GLY A 77 -1.17 13.53 2.63
N GLY A 78 -2.35 13.53 2.01
CA GLY A 78 -3.45 14.44 2.36
C GLY A 78 -4.16 14.09 3.66
N ALA A 79 -4.41 12.81 3.94
CA ALA A 79 -5.10 12.43 5.16
C ALA A 79 -4.33 12.82 6.45
N PRO A 80 -3.00 12.62 6.56
CA PRO A 80 -2.22 13.15 7.69
C PRO A 80 -2.27 14.68 7.78
N LEU A 81 -2.16 15.40 6.66
CA LEU A 81 -2.26 16.86 6.64
C LEU A 81 -3.63 17.35 7.12
N ALA A 82 -4.70 16.70 6.68
CA ALA A 82 -6.06 17.00 7.13
C ALA A 82 -6.24 16.71 8.63
N SER A 83 -5.68 15.60 9.14
CA SER A 83 -5.70 15.28 10.57
C SER A 83 -4.93 16.30 11.41
N ILE A 84 -3.79 16.79 10.92
CA ILE A 84 -3.02 17.88 11.58
C ILE A 84 -3.86 19.16 11.62
N ALA A 85 -4.52 19.50 10.50
CA ALA A 85 -5.38 20.69 10.42
C ALA A 85 -6.57 20.59 11.38
N LEU A 86 -7.23 19.43 11.46
CA LEU A 86 -8.28 19.15 12.45
C LEU A 86 -7.79 19.30 13.88
N GLY A 87 -6.60 18.74 14.19
CA GLY A 87 -6.01 18.87 15.51
C GLY A 87 -5.70 20.32 15.91
N LYS A 88 -5.37 21.18 14.93
CA LYS A 88 -5.21 22.64 15.11
C LYS A 88 -6.54 23.41 15.24
N GLY A 89 -7.67 22.77 14.98
CA GLY A 89 -8.98 23.42 14.88
C GLY A 89 -9.23 24.12 13.54
N ASP A 90 -8.31 24.05 12.60
CA ASP A 90 -8.40 24.66 11.26
C ASP A 90 -9.22 23.75 10.31
N ARG A 91 -10.52 23.77 10.50
CA ARG A 91 -11.46 22.98 9.72
C ARG A 91 -11.53 23.40 8.25
N GLU A 92 -11.38 24.68 8.00
CA GLU A 92 -11.43 25.18 6.64
C GLU A 92 -10.28 24.63 5.80
N ARG A 93 -9.07 24.65 6.35
CA ARG A 93 -7.92 24.03 5.74
C ARG A 93 -8.08 22.52 5.56
N ALA A 94 -8.64 21.83 6.54
CA ALA A 94 -8.88 20.40 6.46
C ALA A 94 -9.86 20.03 5.32
N HIS A 95 -10.96 20.80 5.18
CA HIS A 95 -11.88 20.67 4.05
C HIS A 95 -11.22 20.97 2.71
N SER A 96 -10.38 22.01 2.66
CA SER A 96 -9.66 22.39 1.44
C SER A 96 -8.67 21.31 1.00
N ILE A 97 -7.99 20.64 1.94
CA ILE A 97 -7.10 19.50 1.66
C ILE A 97 -7.90 18.34 1.05
N LEU A 98 -9.06 17.97 1.62
CA LEU A 98 -9.92 16.92 1.09
C LEU A 98 -10.46 17.30 -0.31
N GLY A 99 -10.98 18.53 -0.48
CA GLY A 99 -11.55 18.98 -1.75
C GLY A 99 -10.51 19.03 -2.87
N ASN A 100 -9.33 19.60 -2.61
CA ASN A 100 -8.22 19.59 -3.56
C ASN A 100 -7.72 18.18 -3.86
N GLY A 101 -7.68 17.30 -2.84
CA GLY A 101 -7.38 15.88 -3.01
C GLY A 101 -8.36 15.18 -3.93
N PHE A 102 -9.67 15.43 -3.77
CA PHE A 102 -10.70 14.89 -4.66
C PHE A 102 -10.46 15.33 -6.12
N SER A 103 -10.27 16.63 -6.35
CA SER A 103 -10.01 17.17 -7.69
C SER A 103 -8.73 16.62 -8.31
N LEU A 104 -7.69 16.41 -7.49
CA LEU A 104 -6.42 15.84 -7.92
C LEU A 104 -6.55 14.36 -8.30
N LEU A 105 -7.38 13.57 -7.59
CA LEU A 105 -7.67 12.18 -7.97
C LEU A 105 -8.41 12.10 -9.30
N VAL A 106 -9.35 13.01 -9.57
CA VAL A 106 -10.01 13.10 -10.88
C VAL A 106 -8.99 13.41 -11.98
N LEU A 107 -8.10 14.38 -11.74
CA LEU A 107 -7.04 14.72 -12.69
C LEU A 107 -6.10 13.54 -12.93
N PHE A 108 -5.66 12.87 -11.89
CA PHE A 108 -4.81 11.67 -12.01
C PHE A 108 -5.51 10.57 -12.81
N THR A 109 -6.81 10.35 -12.57
CA THR A 109 -7.58 9.38 -13.35
C THR A 109 -7.52 9.70 -14.84
N VAL A 110 -7.86 10.93 -15.22
CA VAL A 110 -7.87 11.32 -16.64
C VAL A 110 -6.50 11.19 -17.27
N VAL A 111 -5.45 11.69 -16.59
CA VAL A 111 -4.08 11.66 -17.10
C VAL A 111 -3.53 10.24 -17.19
N THR A 112 -3.64 9.45 -16.11
CA THR A 112 -3.06 8.10 -16.08
C THR A 112 -3.83 7.14 -16.99
N SER A 113 -5.18 7.17 -16.98
CA SER A 113 -5.98 6.34 -17.87
C SER A 113 -5.80 6.75 -19.33
N GLY A 114 -5.76 8.05 -19.62
CA GLY A 114 -5.55 8.56 -20.99
C GLY A 114 -4.19 8.13 -21.55
N ILE A 115 -3.10 8.33 -20.79
CA ILE A 115 -1.75 7.91 -21.19
C ILE A 115 -1.70 6.39 -21.36
N THR A 116 -2.22 5.65 -20.39
CA THR A 116 -2.20 4.19 -20.44
C THR A 116 -3.01 3.66 -21.62
N TYR A 117 -4.17 4.25 -21.93
CA TYR A 117 -5.00 3.85 -23.05
C TYR A 117 -4.32 4.08 -24.40
N ILE A 118 -3.69 5.26 -24.57
CA ILE A 118 -2.97 5.62 -25.82
C ILE A 118 -1.74 4.73 -26.04
N PHE A 119 -1.00 4.41 -24.99
CA PHE A 119 0.25 3.64 -25.05
C PHE A 119 0.09 2.21 -24.52
N MET A 120 -1.11 1.65 -24.51
CA MET A 120 -1.42 0.37 -23.85
C MET A 120 -0.53 -0.77 -24.35
N GLU A 121 -0.53 -1.06 -25.65
CA GLU A 121 0.24 -2.17 -26.20
C GLU A 121 1.76 -1.96 -26.05
N PRO A 122 2.35 -0.80 -26.39
CA PRO A 122 3.76 -0.54 -26.12
C PRO A 122 4.16 -0.72 -24.64
N LEU A 123 3.33 -0.26 -23.70
CA LEU A 123 3.60 -0.41 -22.27
C LEU A 123 3.53 -1.88 -21.83
N LEU A 124 2.53 -2.62 -22.26
CA LEU A 124 2.39 -4.04 -21.95
C LEU A 124 3.57 -4.86 -22.51
N ARG A 125 3.99 -4.60 -23.75
CA ARG A 125 5.17 -5.25 -24.36
C ARG A 125 6.47 -4.89 -23.63
N LEU A 126 6.63 -3.64 -23.22
CA LEU A 126 7.79 -3.19 -22.44
C LEU A 126 7.90 -3.92 -21.09
N ILE A 127 6.76 -4.26 -20.48
CA ILE A 127 6.73 -4.98 -19.19
C ILE A 127 6.88 -6.50 -19.37
N GLY A 128 6.77 -7.00 -20.60
CA GLY A 128 7.02 -8.41 -20.91
C GLY A 128 5.82 -9.20 -21.42
N ALA A 129 4.77 -8.53 -21.93
CA ALA A 129 3.68 -9.24 -22.62
C ALA A 129 4.19 -9.89 -23.90
N SER A 130 3.95 -11.18 -24.05
CA SER A 130 4.21 -11.96 -25.25
C SER A 130 3.03 -11.89 -26.24
N ASP A 131 3.21 -12.38 -27.47
CA ASP A 131 2.12 -12.46 -28.44
C ASP A 131 0.97 -13.36 -27.98
N ALA A 132 1.23 -14.34 -27.13
CA ALA A 132 0.22 -15.20 -26.53
C ALA A 132 -0.59 -14.50 -25.43
N THR A 133 0.00 -13.56 -24.70
CA THR A 133 -0.60 -12.96 -23.50
C THR A 133 -1.13 -11.54 -23.74
N ILE A 134 -0.67 -10.86 -24.80
CA ILE A 134 -1.00 -9.44 -25.06
C ILE A 134 -2.50 -9.21 -25.22
N GLY A 135 -3.23 -10.12 -25.87
CA GLY A 135 -4.68 -10.03 -26.04
C GLY A 135 -5.40 -9.99 -24.70
N TYR A 136 -5.12 -10.96 -23.83
CA TYR A 136 -5.73 -11.01 -22.48
C TYR A 136 -5.35 -9.82 -21.61
N ALA A 137 -4.10 -9.37 -21.71
CA ALA A 137 -3.63 -8.18 -21.01
C ALA A 137 -4.38 -6.92 -21.46
N THR A 138 -4.56 -6.74 -22.77
CA THR A 138 -5.27 -5.60 -23.36
C THR A 138 -6.75 -5.62 -23.00
N ASP A 139 -7.39 -6.78 -23.09
CA ASP A 139 -8.81 -6.96 -22.75
C ASP A 139 -9.08 -6.62 -21.27
N TYR A 140 -8.26 -7.14 -20.36
CA TYR A 140 -8.38 -6.83 -18.94
C TYR A 140 -8.16 -5.34 -18.67
N LEU A 141 -7.04 -4.79 -19.18
CA LEU A 141 -6.63 -3.41 -18.87
C LEU A 141 -7.60 -2.39 -19.45
N SER A 142 -8.15 -2.62 -20.65
CA SER A 142 -9.12 -1.71 -21.28
C SER A 142 -10.39 -1.55 -20.44
N VAL A 143 -10.92 -2.65 -19.91
CA VAL A 143 -12.08 -2.61 -19.00
C VAL A 143 -11.70 -1.96 -17.67
N TYR A 144 -10.55 -2.34 -17.07
CA TYR A 144 -10.09 -1.79 -15.80
C TYR A 144 -9.91 -0.27 -15.84
N LEU A 145 -9.40 0.27 -16.96
CA LEU A 145 -9.18 1.72 -17.11
C LEU A 145 -10.49 2.53 -17.06
N THR A 146 -11.62 1.95 -17.46
CA THR A 146 -12.92 2.62 -17.33
C THR A 146 -13.33 2.81 -15.87
N GLY A 147 -12.84 1.95 -14.98
CA GLY A 147 -13.08 1.99 -13.53
C GLY A 147 -12.03 2.71 -12.70
N THR A 148 -10.96 3.25 -13.31
CA THR A 148 -9.83 3.85 -12.59
C THR A 148 -10.26 4.95 -11.61
N LEU A 149 -11.30 5.73 -11.95
CA LEU A 149 -11.84 6.76 -11.05
C LEU A 149 -12.31 6.16 -9.72
N PHE A 150 -13.01 5.05 -9.80
CA PHE A 150 -13.54 4.38 -8.61
C PHE A 150 -12.40 3.79 -7.76
N VAL A 151 -11.39 3.22 -8.40
CA VAL A 151 -10.18 2.72 -7.71
C VAL A 151 -9.46 3.87 -7.00
N MET A 152 -9.24 5.01 -7.68
CA MET A 152 -8.62 6.19 -7.12
C MET A 152 -9.40 6.73 -5.91
N PHE A 153 -10.73 6.76 -5.98
CA PHE A 153 -11.57 7.20 -4.88
C PHE A 153 -11.58 6.19 -3.73
N ALA A 154 -11.71 4.89 -4.04
CA ALA A 154 -11.73 3.84 -3.03
C ALA A 154 -10.42 3.77 -2.22
N THR A 155 -9.27 4.07 -2.84
CA THR A 155 -7.97 4.03 -2.17
C THR A 155 -7.57 5.39 -1.58
N GLY A 156 -7.69 6.47 -2.36
CA GLY A 156 -7.23 7.81 -1.97
C GLY A 156 -8.13 8.49 -0.93
N LEU A 157 -9.46 8.46 -1.13
CA LEU A 157 -10.39 9.12 -0.22
C LEU A 157 -10.64 8.33 1.07
N ASN A 158 -10.46 7.00 1.04
CA ASN A 158 -10.68 6.14 2.20
C ASN A 158 -9.84 6.55 3.41
N SER A 159 -8.62 7.01 3.17
CA SER A 159 -7.71 7.49 4.21
C SER A 159 -8.26 8.71 4.97
N PHE A 160 -9.09 9.55 4.33
CA PHE A 160 -9.74 10.69 5.00
C PHE A 160 -10.88 10.26 5.93
N ILE A 161 -11.49 9.10 5.71
CA ILE A 161 -12.44 8.51 6.66
C ILE A 161 -11.73 8.11 7.95
N ASN A 162 -10.55 7.47 7.81
CA ASN A 162 -9.70 7.13 8.94
C ASN A 162 -9.20 8.39 9.68
N ALA A 163 -8.87 9.45 8.94
CA ALA A 163 -8.45 10.75 9.49
C ALA A 163 -9.48 11.39 10.42
N GLN A 164 -10.78 11.07 10.24
CA GLN A 164 -11.89 11.53 11.07
C GLN A 164 -12.20 10.61 12.27
N GLY A 165 -11.40 9.57 12.51
CA GLY A 165 -11.61 8.61 13.58
C GLY A 165 -12.72 7.58 13.31
N ARG A 166 -13.06 7.32 12.05
CA ARG A 166 -14.15 6.40 11.66
C ARG A 166 -13.68 5.19 10.81
N PRO A 167 -12.66 4.42 11.25
CA PRO A 167 -12.08 3.33 10.46
C PRO A 167 -13.08 2.19 10.18
N GLY A 168 -14.12 2.04 10.98
CA GLY A 168 -15.17 1.03 10.74
C GLY A 168 -15.91 1.24 9.42
N ILE A 169 -16.16 2.51 9.01
CA ILE A 169 -16.81 2.82 7.73
C ILE A 169 -15.85 2.50 6.58
N SER A 170 -14.59 2.86 6.73
CA SER A 170 -13.50 2.50 5.81
C SER A 170 -13.44 0.98 5.58
N MET A 171 -13.45 0.21 6.66
CA MET A 171 -13.44 -1.25 6.61
C MET A 171 -14.69 -1.82 5.90
N ILE A 172 -15.89 -1.32 6.24
CA ILE A 172 -17.14 -1.79 5.63
C ILE A 172 -17.12 -1.58 4.11
N ALA A 173 -16.65 -0.42 3.63
CA ALA A 173 -16.56 -0.15 2.20
C ALA A 173 -15.64 -1.17 1.49
N VAL A 174 -14.50 -1.51 2.10
CA VAL A 174 -13.56 -2.50 1.56
C VAL A 174 -14.17 -3.91 1.57
N ILE A 175 -14.80 -4.31 2.69
CA ILE A 175 -15.42 -5.65 2.83
C ILE A 175 -16.55 -5.84 1.81
N ILE A 176 -17.43 -4.86 1.65
CA ILE A 176 -18.52 -4.93 0.67
C ILE A 176 -17.94 -5.07 -0.74
N GLY A 177 -16.92 -4.29 -1.09
CA GLY A 177 -16.23 -4.42 -2.38
C GLY A 177 -15.66 -5.82 -2.58
N ALA A 178 -14.95 -6.36 -1.58
CA ALA A 178 -14.36 -7.68 -1.67
C ALA A 178 -15.40 -8.80 -1.82
N ILE A 179 -16.49 -8.77 -1.05
CA ILE A 179 -17.58 -9.76 -1.15
C ILE A 179 -18.24 -9.69 -2.52
N LEU A 180 -18.49 -8.48 -3.03
CA LEU A 180 -19.07 -8.31 -4.37
C LEU A 180 -18.13 -8.85 -5.45
N ASN A 181 -16.84 -8.59 -5.37
CA ASN A 181 -15.88 -9.10 -6.34
C ASN A 181 -15.88 -10.64 -6.36
N ILE A 182 -15.73 -11.29 -5.19
CA ILE A 182 -15.74 -12.74 -5.08
C ILE A 182 -17.05 -13.35 -5.62
N GLY A 183 -18.19 -12.66 -5.50
CA GLY A 183 -19.46 -13.13 -6.01
C GLY A 183 -19.66 -12.87 -7.51
N LEU A 184 -19.15 -11.73 -8.01
CA LEU A 184 -19.31 -11.34 -9.42
C LEU A 184 -18.30 -12.03 -10.34
N ASP A 185 -17.10 -12.37 -9.85
CA ASP A 185 -16.08 -13.07 -10.64
C ASP A 185 -16.60 -14.36 -11.27
N PRO A 186 -17.10 -15.37 -10.52
CA PRO A 186 -17.60 -16.59 -11.14
C PRO A 186 -18.83 -16.34 -12.04
N LEU A 187 -19.66 -15.35 -11.71
CA LEU A 187 -20.81 -14.99 -12.51
C LEU A 187 -20.40 -14.45 -13.89
N PHE A 188 -19.46 -13.51 -13.95
CA PHE A 188 -19.05 -12.91 -15.22
C PHE A 188 -18.07 -13.80 -15.97
N ILE A 189 -17.15 -14.46 -15.29
CA ILE A 189 -16.13 -15.31 -15.91
C ILE A 189 -16.78 -16.55 -16.54
N TYR A 190 -17.59 -17.30 -15.75
CA TYR A 190 -18.08 -18.62 -16.14
C TYR A 190 -19.54 -18.61 -16.63
N VAL A 191 -20.46 -17.99 -15.87
CA VAL A 191 -21.91 -18.06 -16.24
C VAL A 191 -22.19 -17.20 -17.47
N PHE A 192 -21.63 -15.98 -17.54
CA PHE A 192 -21.79 -15.13 -18.74
C PHE A 192 -20.70 -15.37 -19.79
N GLY A 193 -19.71 -16.21 -19.52
CA GLY A 193 -18.68 -16.58 -20.49
C GLY A 193 -17.76 -15.42 -20.92
N MET A 194 -17.66 -14.37 -20.10
CA MET A 194 -16.87 -13.17 -20.43
C MET A 194 -15.36 -13.37 -20.23
N GLY A 195 -14.93 -14.46 -19.57
CA GLY A 195 -13.52 -14.73 -19.34
C GLY A 195 -12.80 -13.60 -18.60
N VAL A 196 -11.65 -13.18 -19.15
CA VAL A 196 -10.76 -12.15 -18.55
C VAL A 196 -11.46 -10.78 -18.43
N THR A 197 -12.26 -10.38 -19.40
CA THR A 197 -13.02 -9.12 -19.36
C THR A 197 -14.06 -9.13 -18.24
N GLY A 198 -14.61 -10.31 -17.94
CA GLY A 198 -15.55 -10.52 -16.83
C GLY A 198 -14.89 -10.24 -15.47
N ALA A 199 -13.69 -10.75 -15.25
CA ALA A 199 -12.91 -10.49 -14.04
C ALA A 199 -12.62 -8.98 -13.86
N ALA A 200 -12.20 -8.30 -14.94
CA ALA A 200 -11.99 -6.87 -14.92
C ALA A 200 -13.28 -6.09 -14.59
N LEU A 201 -14.40 -6.47 -15.18
CA LEU A 201 -15.70 -5.85 -14.93
C LEU A 201 -16.17 -6.06 -13.49
N ALA A 202 -16.00 -7.26 -12.93
CA ALA A 202 -16.31 -7.55 -11.53
C ALA A 202 -15.50 -6.66 -10.59
N THR A 203 -14.20 -6.49 -10.88
CA THR A 203 -13.32 -5.58 -10.13
C THR A 203 -13.80 -4.14 -10.22
N VAL A 204 -14.12 -3.62 -11.41
CA VAL A 204 -14.62 -2.25 -11.62
C VAL A 204 -15.92 -2.00 -10.85
N ILE A 205 -16.90 -2.91 -10.94
CA ILE A 205 -18.18 -2.78 -10.23
C ILE A 205 -17.95 -2.77 -8.71
N SER A 206 -17.13 -3.68 -8.22
CA SER A 206 -16.81 -3.80 -6.79
C SER A 206 -16.12 -2.54 -6.24
N GLN A 207 -15.17 -2.00 -7.00
CA GLN A 207 -14.51 -0.74 -6.66
C GLN A 207 -15.47 0.46 -6.76
N ALA A 208 -16.40 0.46 -7.72
CA ALA A 208 -17.42 1.49 -7.83
C ALA A 208 -18.33 1.52 -6.59
N VAL A 209 -18.79 0.37 -6.13
CA VAL A 209 -19.62 0.28 -4.91
C VAL A 209 -18.83 0.76 -3.70
N SER A 210 -17.58 0.35 -3.54
CA SER A 210 -16.70 0.84 -2.48
C SER A 210 -16.54 2.37 -2.54
N ALA A 211 -16.28 2.92 -3.72
CA ALA A 211 -16.14 4.36 -3.95
C ALA A 211 -17.43 5.11 -3.63
N PHE A 212 -18.59 4.60 -4.02
CA PHE A 212 -19.90 5.22 -3.70
C PHE A 212 -20.15 5.25 -2.18
N ILE A 213 -19.82 4.21 -1.44
CA ILE A 213 -19.92 4.19 0.02
C ILE A 213 -19.00 5.28 0.62
N ILE A 214 -17.76 5.37 0.16
CA ILE A 214 -16.77 6.32 0.66
C ILE A 214 -17.17 7.76 0.34
N VAL A 215 -17.49 8.06 -0.92
CA VAL A 215 -17.92 9.39 -1.36
C VAL A 215 -19.24 9.76 -0.70
N GLY A 216 -20.21 8.85 -0.67
CA GLY A 216 -21.50 9.03 0.00
C GLY A 216 -21.35 9.40 1.47
N PHE A 217 -20.42 8.74 2.18
CA PHE A 217 -20.09 9.13 3.55
C PHE A 217 -19.47 10.53 3.62
N LEU A 218 -18.48 10.84 2.76
CA LEU A 218 -17.77 12.12 2.77
C LEU A 218 -18.65 13.32 2.33
N VAL A 219 -19.76 13.08 1.66
CA VAL A 219 -20.76 14.11 1.34
C VAL A 219 -21.82 14.23 2.44
N SER A 220 -22.05 13.17 3.23
CA SER A 220 -23.12 13.11 4.23
C SER A 220 -22.88 14.05 5.42
N ASP A 221 -23.97 14.34 6.15
CA ASP A 221 -23.91 15.13 7.37
C ASP A 221 -23.22 14.42 8.54
N LYS A 222 -22.95 13.13 8.40
CA LYS A 222 -22.25 12.33 9.41
C LYS A 222 -20.73 12.49 9.35
N ALA A 223 -20.18 13.06 8.26
CA ALA A 223 -18.76 13.30 8.10
C ALA A 223 -18.33 14.63 8.72
N THR A 224 -17.24 14.62 9.47
CA THR A 224 -16.58 15.82 9.99
C THR A 224 -15.88 16.58 8.87
N LEU A 225 -15.13 15.83 8.02
CA LEU A 225 -14.55 16.33 6.78
C LEU A 225 -15.50 16.00 5.63
N LYS A 226 -16.00 17.03 4.96
CA LYS A 226 -16.97 16.90 3.87
C LYS A 226 -16.38 17.39 2.56
N ILE A 227 -16.69 16.68 1.48
CA ILE A 227 -16.48 17.18 0.13
C ILE A 227 -17.52 18.28 -0.10
N LYS A 228 -17.05 19.52 -0.31
CA LYS A 228 -17.91 20.68 -0.57
C LYS A 228 -17.46 21.36 -1.87
N PRO A 229 -18.40 21.79 -2.74
CA PRO A 229 -18.07 22.43 -4.02
C PRO A 229 -17.12 23.62 -3.89
N LYS A 230 -17.24 24.39 -2.81
CA LYS A 230 -16.37 25.54 -2.50
C LYS A 230 -14.87 25.18 -2.53
N TYR A 231 -14.50 23.97 -2.08
CA TYR A 231 -13.11 23.53 -1.88
C TYR A 231 -12.55 22.66 -3.03
N LEU A 232 -13.33 22.46 -4.08
CA LEU A 232 -12.90 21.70 -5.25
C LEU A 232 -11.99 22.52 -6.17
N LYS A 233 -12.01 23.86 -6.06
CA LYS A 233 -11.14 24.72 -6.85
C LYS A 233 -9.67 24.45 -6.49
N PRO A 234 -8.80 24.22 -7.50
CA PRO A 234 -7.39 23.95 -7.25
C PRO A 234 -6.71 25.11 -6.52
N ASP A 235 -6.09 24.80 -5.38
CA ASP A 235 -5.18 25.69 -4.66
C ASP A 235 -3.77 25.12 -4.74
N ILE A 236 -2.90 25.85 -5.45
CA ILE A 236 -1.52 25.41 -5.70
C ILE A 236 -0.72 25.19 -4.42
N LYS A 237 -1.01 25.93 -3.34
CA LYS A 237 -0.32 25.78 -2.05
C LYS A 237 -0.73 24.48 -1.35
N ILE A 238 -2.02 24.14 -1.44
CA ILE A 238 -2.55 22.89 -0.91
C ILE A 238 -2.05 21.72 -1.74
N ILE A 239 -2.16 21.81 -3.07
CA ILE A 239 -1.66 20.79 -4.00
C ILE A 239 -0.15 20.56 -3.77
N GLY A 240 0.64 21.63 -3.66
CA GLY A 240 2.06 21.52 -3.34
C GLY A 240 2.33 20.81 -2.01
N SER A 241 1.49 21.03 -1.00
CA SER A 241 1.59 20.33 0.29
C SER A 241 1.23 18.85 0.18
N LEU A 242 0.19 18.50 -0.63
CA LEU A 242 -0.19 17.13 -0.92
C LEU A 242 0.95 16.36 -1.61
N PHE A 243 1.54 16.95 -2.64
CA PHE A 243 2.70 16.36 -3.31
C PHE A 243 3.91 16.24 -2.37
N ALA A 244 4.22 17.30 -1.60
CA ALA A 244 5.39 17.30 -0.73
C ALA A 244 5.37 16.11 0.26
N LEU A 245 4.23 15.82 0.88
CA LEU A 245 4.11 14.71 1.84
C LEU A 245 3.77 13.39 1.17
N GLY A 246 2.97 13.40 0.11
CA GLY A 246 2.46 12.20 -0.57
C GLY A 246 3.44 11.57 -1.55
N ILE A 247 4.50 12.28 -1.98
CA ILE A 247 5.49 11.73 -2.90
C ILE A 247 6.26 10.54 -2.29
N ALA A 248 6.47 10.53 -0.98
CA ALA A 248 7.14 9.40 -0.33
C ALA A 248 6.30 8.12 -0.35
N PRO A 249 5.02 8.10 0.07
CA PRO A 249 4.13 6.95 -0.13
C PRO A 249 3.97 6.55 -1.60
N PHE A 250 3.91 7.51 -2.52
CA PHE A 250 3.88 7.24 -3.96
C PHE A 250 5.12 6.47 -4.43
N ILE A 251 6.32 6.95 -4.08
CA ILE A 251 7.58 6.29 -4.44
C ILE A 251 7.64 4.89 -3.83
N MET A 252 7.22 4.73 -2.57
CA MET A 252 7.18 3.41 -1.93
C MET A 252 6.29 2.43 -2.68
N ALA A 253 5.13 2.86 -3.16
CA ALA A 253 4.21 2.02 -3.91
C ALA A 253 4.69 1.76 -5.35
N SER A 254 5.12 2.80 -6.08
CA SER A 254 5.53 2.69 -7.49
C SER A 254 6.83 1.92 -7.68
N THR A 255 7.76 1.97 -6.72
CA THR A 255 9.03 1.25 -6.80
C THR A 255 8.92 -0.25 -6.57
N GLU A 256 7.80 -0.75 -6.05
CA GLU A 256 7.59 -2.22 -5.89
C GLU A 256 7.75 -2.97 -7.22
N SER A 257 7.11 -2.48 -8.29
CA SER A 257 7.20 -3.08 -9.62
C SER A 257 8.63 -3.01 -10.19
N LEU A 258 9.32 -1.88 -10.00
CA LEU A 258 10.70 -1.70 -10.45
C LEU A 258 11.66 -2.66 -9.76
N VAL A 259 11.51 -2.83 -8.44
CA VAL A 259 12.31 -3.79 -7.67
C VAL A 259 12.05 -5.22 -8.12
N GLY A 260 10.79 -5.59 -8.33
CA GLY A 260 10.43 -6.91 -8.85
C GLY A 260 11.11 -7.18 -10.20
N PHE A 261 11.10 -6.20 -11.12
CA PHE A 261 11.77 -6.31 -12.41
C PHE A 261 13.29 -6.52 -12.26
N VAL A 262 13.96 -5.73 -11.43
CA VAL A 262 15.42 -5.83 -11.21
C VAL A 262 15.79 -7.17 -10.57
N LEU A 263 15.08 -7.61 -9.55
CA LEU A 263 15.37 -8.88 -8.87
C LEU A 263 15.13 -10.08 -9.79
N ASN A 264 13.99 -10.11 -10.49
CA ASN A 264 13.70 -11.19 -11.46
C ASN A 264 14.71 -11.21 -12.59
N GLY A 265 15.05 -10.05 -13.16
CA GLY A 265 16.07 -9.94 -14.19
C GLY A 265 17.44 -10.42 -13.72
N SER A 266 17.84 -10.12 -12.49
CA SER A 266 19.10 -10.60 -11.90
C SER A 266 19.08 -12.11 -11.63
N LEU A 267 17.91 -12.71 -11.36
CA LEU A 267 17.79 -14.15 -11.08
C LEU A 267 17.60 -14.99 -12.33
N SER A 268 17.04 -14.45 -13.41
CA SER A 268 16.76 -15.20 -14.64
C SER A 268 18.00 -15.87 -15.24
N GLY A 269 19.17 -15.24 -15.11
CA GLY A 269 20.45 -15.80 -15.55
C GLY A 269 20.94 -17.03 -14.75
N TYR A 270 20.36 -17.30 -13.57
CA TYR A 270 20.71 -18.43 -12.72
C TYR A 270 19.75 -19.63 -12.85
N GLY A 271 18.60 -19.43 -13.52
CA GLY A 271 17.58 -20.45 -13.78
C GLY A 271 16.25 -20.18 -13.11
N ASP A 272 15.19 -20.72 -13.71
CA ASP A 272 13.79 -20.44 -13.36
C ASP A 272 13.42 -20.81 -11.92
N ILE A 273 14.08 -21.82 -11.34
CA ILE A 273 13.86 -22.23 -9.95
C ILE A 273 14.14 -21.08 -8.97
N TYR A 274 15.12 -20.22 -9.26
CA TYR A 274 15.44 -19.09 -8.40
C TYR A 274 14.43 -17.95 -8.54
N VAL A 275 13.91 -17.71 -9.74
CA VAL A 275 12.82 -16.75 -9.96
C VAL A 275 11.56 -17.21 -9.22
N SER A 276 11.21 -18.50 -9.31
CA SER A 276 10.10 -19.11 -8.59
C SER A 276 10.31 -19.04 -7.06
N THR A 277 11.55 -19.26 -6.59
CA THR A 277 11.93 -19.10 -5.19
C THR A 277 11.66 -17.68 -4.69
N LEU A 278 12.04 -16.65 -5.44
CA LEU A 278 11.75 -15.26 -5.09
C LEU A 278 10.24 -15.00 -5.00
N THR A 279 9.48 -15.51 -5.95
CA THR A 279 8.02 -15.35 -5.99
C THR A 279 7.34 -15.93 -4.75
N VAL A 280 7.76 -17.14 -4.33
CA VAL A 280 7.25 -17.75 -3.09
C VAL A 280 7.61 -16.91 -1.86
N MET A 281 8.86 -16.47 -1.76
CA MET A 281 9.30 -15.65 -0.62
C MET A 281 8.62 -14.29 -0.56
N GLN A 282 8.43 -13.61 -1.70
CA GLN A 282 7.69 -12.36 -1.77
C GLN A 282 6.21 -12.54 -1.39
N SER A 283 5.59 -13.64 -1.83
CA SER A 283 4.21 -13.97 -1.44
C SER A 283 4.08 -14.19 0.05
N ALA A 284 4.99 -14.97 0.64
CA ALA A 284 5.03 -15.17 2.09
C ALA A 284 5.21 -13.84 2.86
N MET A 285 6.11 -12.96 2.38
CA MET A 285 6.35 -11.65 2.97
C MET A 285 5.11 -10.75 2.97
N GLN A 286 4.26 -10.83 1.93
CA GLN A 286 3.03 -10.03 1.86
C GLN A 286 2.05 -10.35 2.99
N PHE A 287 1.98 -11.59 3.47
CA PHE A 287 1.15 -11.94 4.63
C PHE A 287 1.57 -11.22 5.92
N ALA A 288 2.83 -10.85 6.06
CA ALA A 288 3.30 -10.04 7.17
C ALA A 288 3.17 -8.53 6.90
N ALA A 289 3.52 -8.07 5.69
CA ALA A 289 3.64 -6.65 5.37
C ALA A 289 2.29 -5.96 5.12
N VAL A 290 1.35 -6.63 4.42
CA VAL A 290 0.07 -6.02 4.02
C VAL A 290 -0.84 -5.71 5.21
N PRO A 291 -1.09 -6.63 6.17
CA PRO A 291 -1.89 -6.30 7.34
C PRO A 291 -1.31 -5.18 8.21
N LEU A 292 0.03 -5.11 8.31
CA LEU A 292 0.69 -4.03 9.05
C LEU A 292 0.53 -2.66 8.39
N SER A 293 0.42 -2.60 7.07
CA SER A 293 0.07 -1.35 6.40
C SER A 293 -1.33 -0.86 6.82
N GLY A 294 -2.27 -1.77 6.99
CA GLY A 294 -3.59 -1.49 7.57
C GLY A 294 -3.52 -1.00 9.02
N PHE A 295 -2.64 -1.61 9.83
CA PHE A 295 -2.40 -1.14 11.20
C PHE A 295 -1.86 0.29 11.21
N ALA A 296 -0.92 0.62 10.32
CA ALA A 296 -0.38 1.97 10.21
C ALA A 296 -1.46 3.02 9.86
N GLN A 297 -2.40 2.66 8.98
CA GLN A 297 -3.54 3.53 8.65
C GLN A 297 -4.40 3.90 9.89
N GLY A 298 -4.39 3.08 10.93
CA GLY A 298 -5.11 3.33 12.18
C GLY A 298 -4.39 4.30 13.12
N PHE A 299 -3.08 4.15 13.34
CA PHE A 299 -2.38 4.99 14.31
C PHE A 299 -1.92 6.34 13.72
N VAL A 300 -1.68 6.45 12.43
CA VAL A 300 -1.27 7.69 11.76
C VAL A 300 -2.24 8.85 12.03
N PRO A 301 -3.57 8.70 11.91
CA PRO A 301 -4.51 9.77 12.26
C PRO A 301 -4.41 10.21 13.73
N ILE A 302 -4.21 9.27 14.66
CA ILE A 302 -4.06 9.58 16.09
C ILE A 302 -2.85 10.49 16.32
N VAL A 303 -1.71 10.12 15.71
CA VAL A 303 -0.47 10.90 15.80
C VAL A 303 -0.65 12.28 15.17
N SER A 304 -1.16 12.34 13.94
CA SER A 304 -1.34 13.58 13.18
C SER A 304 -2.27 14.56 13.90
N TYR A 305 -3.39 14.09 14.42
CA TYR A 305 -4.33 14.90 15.17
C TYR A 305 -3.71 15.46 16.46
N ASN A 306 -3.08 14.60 17.28
CA ASN A 306 -2.46 15.02 18.54
C ASN A 306 -1.25 15.94 18.29
N TYR A 307 -0.48 15.72 17.24
CA TYR A 307 0.57 16.62 16.81
C TYR A 307 0.00 18.00 16.41
N GLY A 308 -1.09 18.00 15.62
CA GLY A 308 -1.81 19.23 15.28
C GLY A 308 -2.31 19.99 16.51
N LYS A 309 -2.81 19.28 17.53
CA LYS A 309 -3.33 19.85 18.79
C LYS A 309 -2.23 20.28 19.76
N GLY A 310 -0.96 19.89 19.55
CA GLY A 310 0.13 20.16 20.48
C GLY A 310 0.25 19.14 21.64
N ASN A 311 -0.51 18.05 21.62
CA ASN A 311 -0.48 17.01 22.65
C ASN A 311 0.70 16.05 22.44
N THR A 312 1.93 16.54 22.64
CA THR A 312 3.17 15.80 22.34
C THR A 312 3.34 14.54 23.19
N ASP A 313 2.85 14.51 24.42
CA ASP A 313 2.91 13.31 25.27
C ASP A 313 2.06 12.17 24.70
N ARG A 314 0.90 12.49 24.13
CA ARG A 314 0.06 11.50 23.44
C ARG A 314 0.72 10.99 22.17
N VAL A 315 1.46 11.83 21.45
CA VAL A 315 2.27 11.44 20.29
C VAL A 315 3.37 10.46 20.72
N ARG A 316 4.10 10.76 21.81
CA ARG A 316 5.14 9.85 22.38
C ARG A 316 4.56 8.52 22.81
N LEU A 317 3.40 8.54 23.48
CA LEU A 317 2.73 7.32 23.96
C LEU A 317 2.21 6.48 22.79
N CYS A 318 1.62 7.10 21.76
CA CYS A 318 1.18 6.42 20.55
C CYS A 318 2.36 5.78 19.83
N PHE A 319 3.47 6.49 19.66
CA PHE A 319 4.70 5.94 19.09
C PHE A 319 5.18 4.71 19.86
N LYS A 320 5.27 4.79 21.19
CA LYS A 320 5.73 3.67 22.03
C LYS A 320 4.90 2.40 21.79
N TYR A 321 3.57 2.50 21.84
CA TYR A 321 2.71 1.33 21.60
C TYR A 321 2.78 0.84 20.16
N SER A 322 2.80 1.74 19.18
CA SER A 322 2.87 1.36 17.77
C SER A 322 4.18 0.65 17.42
N VAL A 323 5.32 1.12 17.97
CA VAL A 323 6.62 0.44 17.80
C VAL A 323 6.58 -0.96 18.38
N ILE A 324 6.10 -1.11 19.63
CA ILE A 324 6.04 -2.42 20.28
C ILE A 324 5.19 -3.39 19.45
N ILE A 325 3.98 -2.97 19.03
CA ILE A 325 3.07 -3.84 18.30
C ILE A 325 3.65 -4.20 16.93
N MET A 326 4.07 -3.21 16.14
CA MET A 326 4.56 -3.44 14.78
C MET A 326 5.88 -4.21 14.77
N PHE A 327 6.80 -3.87 15.65
CA PHE A 327 8.07 -4.57 15.74
C PHE A 327 7.87 -6.02 16.19
N SER A 328 7.10 -6.26 17.27
CA SER A 328 6.85 -7.61 17.76
C SER A 328 6.14 -8.48 16.72
N PHE A 329 5.12 -7.96 16.05
CA PHE A 329 4.41 -8.70 15.00
C PHE A 329 5.36 -9.06 13.84
N PHE A 330 6.14 -8.11 13.36
CA PHE A 330 7.06 -8.33 12.24
C PHE A 330 8.20 -9.27 12.62
N ALA A 331 8.80 -9.07 13.79
CA ALA A 331 9.88 -9.93 14.28
C ALA A 331 9.41 -11.38 14.50
N LEU A 332 8.21 -11.57 15.08
CA LEU A 332 7.66 -12.90 15.32
C LEU A 332 7.30 -13.62 14.02
N THR A 333 6.63 -12.93 13.08
CA THR A 333 6.30 -13.52 11.77
C THR A 333 7.55 -13.84 10.96
N ASN A 334 8.54 -12.96 10.97
CA ASN A 334 9.81 -13.20 10.28
C ASN A 334 10.60 -14.34 10.91
N LEU A 335 10.69 -14.36 12.24
CA LEU A 335 11.37 -15.42 12.95
C LEU A 335 10.71 -16.79 12.64
N PHE A 336 9.38 -16.82 12.58
CA PHE A 336 8.65 -18.03 12.17
C PHE A 336 9.04 -18.47 10.75
N MET A 337 9.03 -17.56 9.78
CA MET A 337 9.37 -17.86 8.39
C MET A 337 10.83 -18.29 8.22
N ILE A 338 11.76 -17.70 8.98
CA ILE A 338 13.18 -18.08 8.97
C ILE A 338 13.42 -19.44 9.62
N THR A 339 12.66 -19.76 10.69
CA THR A 339 12.81 -21.02 11.44
C THR A 339 12.16 -22.20 10.71
N PHE A 340 11.03 -21.97 10.04
CA PHE A 340 10.26 -23.00 9.33
C PHE A 340 10.08 -22.70 7.84
N PRO A 341 11.17 -22.42 7.07
CA PRO A 341 11.06 -21.94 5.71
C PRO A 341 10.47 -22.95 4.74
N GLU A 342 10.77 -24.27 4.94
CA GLU A 342 10.22 -25.34 4.09
C GLU A 342 8.72 -25.55 4.33
N PHE A 343 8.26 -25.41 5.59
CA PHE A 343 6.83 -25.43 5.91
C PHE A 343 6.09 -24.27 5.22
N VAL A 344 6.66 -23.07 5.29
CA VAL A 344 6.09 -21.89 4.61
C VAL A 344 6.07 -22.10 3.10
N ALA A 345 7.14 -22.63 2.50
CA ALA A 345 7.20 -22.94 1.08
C ALA A 345 6.15 -23.97 0.67
N GLY A 346 5.95 -25.02 1.48
CA GLY A 346 4.95 -26.07 1.25
C GLY A 346 3.48 -25.58 1.26
N MET A 347 3.23 -24.35 1.77
CA MET A 347 1.90 -23.73 1.63
C MET A 347 1.64 -23.19 0.21
N PHE A 348 2.66 -23.05 -0.62
CA PHE A 348 2.57 -22.46 -1.96
C PHE A 348 2.84 -23.45 -3.07
N THR A 349 3.53 -24.56 -2.82
CA THR A 349 3.95 -25.51 -3.84
C THR A 349 4.20 -26.91 -3.25
N ASP A 350 3.98 -27.94 -4.05
CA ASP A 350 4.32 -29.33 -3.75
C ASP A 350 5.66 -29.76 -4.36
N ASP A 351 6.32 -28.88 -5.15
CA ASP A 351 7.62 -29.18 -5.76
C ASP A 351 8.72 -29.21 -4.69
N THR A 352 9.22 -30.40 -4.42
CA THR A 352 10.25 -30.66 -3.40
C THR A 352 11.59 -29.96 -3.70
N ALA A 353 11.94 -29.75 -4.97
CA ALA A 353 13.15 -29.04 -5.34
C ALA A 353 13.03 -27.55 -5.03
N LEU A 354 11.86 -26.96 -5.34
CA LEU A 354 11.54 -25.57 -5.02
C LEU A 354 11.48 -25.36 -3.52
N ILE A 355 10.79 -26.23 -2.77
CA ILE A 355 10.70 -26.17 -1.28
C ILE A 355 12.10 -26.13 -0.66
N LYS A 356 12.99 -27.03 -1.05
CA LYS A 356 14.37 -27.05 -0.55
C LYS A 356 15.17 -25.81 -0.91
N THR A 357 14.95 -25.25 -2.10
CA THR A 357 15.63 -24.03 -2.56
C THR A 357 15.14 -22.82 -1.75
N VAL A 358 13.83 -22.71 -1.54
CA VAL A 358 13.24 -21.70 -0.66
C VAL A 358 13.78 -21.84 0.76
N GLY A 359 13.84 -23.07 1.28
CA GLY A 359 14.38 -23.38 2.61
C GLY A 359 15.79 -22.83 2.84
N ARG A 360 16.63 -22.86 1.80
CA ARG A 360 18.01 -22.35 1.86
C ARG A 360 18.11 -20.82 1.68
N MET A 361 17.24 -20.23 0.86
CA MET A 361 17.32 -18.81 0.47
C MET A 361 16.50 -17.89 1.36
N MET A 362 15.39 -18.37 1.92
CA MET A 362 14.49 -17.58 2.77
C MET A 362 15.18 -16.96 3.99
N PRO A 363 16.04 -17.66 4.75
CA PRO A 363 16.78 -17.02 5.83
C PRO A 363 17.67 -15.87 5.37
N LEU A 364 18.35 -16.02 4.23
CA LEU A 364 19.20 -14.95 3.65
C LEU A 364 18.36 -13.74 3.25
N PHE A 365 17.19 -13.97 2.67
CA PHE A 365 16.30 -12.93 2.19
C PHE A 365 15.62 -12.16 3.33
N LEU A 366 15.18 -12.86 4.40
CA LEU A 366 14.35 -12.26 5.44
C LEU A 366 15.11 -11.76 6.68
N THR A 367 16.37 -12.13 6.89
CA THR A 367 17.10 -11.80 8.13
C THR A 367 17.11 -10.28 8.39
N GLY A 368 17.40 -9.46 7.39
CA GLY A 368 17.39 -8.00 7.51
C GLY A 368 16.00 -7.41 7.77
N MET A 369 14.96 -8.10 7.32
CA MET A 369 13.59 -7.68 7.55
C MET A 369 13.13 -7.82 9.00
N THR A 370 13.82 -8.57 9.85
CA THR A 370 13.42 -8.76 11.25
C THR A 370 13.26 -7.42 11.97
N ILE A 371 14.10 -6.45 11.67
CA ILE A 371 14.01 -5.09 12.24
C ILE A 371 13.17 -4.11 11.40
N PHE A 372 12.59 -4.55 10.30
CA PHE A 372 11.81 -3.70 9.39
C PHE A 372 10.56 -3.10 10.04
N GLY A 373 9.99 -3.76 11.05
CA GLY A 373 8.90 -3.19 11.85
C GLY A 373 9.24 -1.85 12.49
N LEU A 374 10.50 -1.63 12.89
CA LEU A 374 10.99 -0.34 13.39
C LEU A 374 10.98 0.71 12.28
N GLN A 375 11.55 0.39 11.12
CA GLN A 375 11.56 1.28 9.97
C GLN A 375 10.14 1.68 9.58
N ARG A 376 9.23 0.70 9.44
CA ARG A 376 7.85 0.96 9.02
C ARG A 376 7.13 1.90 9.98
N THR A 377 7.33 1.71 11.29
CA THR A 377 6.75 2.60 12.30
C THR A 377 7.35 4.00 12.23
N CYS A 378 8.67 4.14 12.21
CA CYS A 378 9.34 5.43 12.13
C CYS A 378 8.98 6.19 10.84
N GLN A 379 8.92 5.50 9.69
CA GLN A 379 8.51 6.07 8.42
C GLN A 379 7.07 6.60 8.48
N SER A 380 6.14 5.82 9.01
CA SER A 380 4.74 6.23 9.19
C SER A 380 4.62 7.41 10.15
N MET A 381 5.46 7.46 11.19
CA MET A 381 5.53 8.60 12.11
C MET A 381 6.02 9.87 11.41
N PHE A 382 7.04 9.80 10.54
CA PHE A 382 7.48 10.97 9.78
C PHE A 382 6.37 11.52 8.88
N VAL A 383 5.61 10.64 8.22
CA VAL A 383 4.43 11.05 7.45
C VAL A 383 3.38 11.68 8.34
N ALA A 384 3.05 11.05 9.48
CA ALA A 384 2.06 11.54 10.44
C ALA A 384 2.42 12.91 11.05
N LEU A 385 3.71 13.18 11.22
CA LEU A 385 4.25 14.45 11.72
C LEU A 385 4.49 15.50 10.60
N GLY A 386 4.11 15.20 9.35
CA GLY A 386 4.28 16.11 8.22
C GLY A 386 5.74 16.33 7.79
N GLN A 387 6.66 15.41 8.10
CA GLN A 387 8.10 15.53 7.80
C GLN A 387 8.42 15.03 6.38
N ALA A 388 7.95 15.78 5.37
CA ALA A 388 8.02 15.40 3.96
C ALA A 388 9.43 15.05 3.46
N LYS A 389 10.42 15.91 3.75
CA LYS A 389 11.81 15.71 3.26
C LYS A 389 12.46 14.45 3.82
N ILE A 390 12.29 14.20 5.11
CA ILE A 390 12.85 13.00 5.76
C ILE A 390 12.16 11.76 5.26
N SER A 391 10.83 11.80 5.15
CA SER A 391 10.02 10.69 4.63
C SER A 391 10.42 10.32 3.21
N LEU A 392 10.61 11.31 2.33
CA LEU A 392 11.08 11.12 0.96
C LEU A 392 12.48 10.49 0.91
N PHE A 393 13.41 11.02 1.70
CA PHE A 393 14.78 10.48 1.75
C PHE A 393 14.78 8.99 2.14
N ILE A 394 14.01 8.61 3.17
CA ILE A 394 13.95 7.21 3.63
C ILE A 394 13.27 6.31 2.59
N ALA A 395 12.24 6.79 1.89
CA ALA A 395 11.58 6.04 0.83
C ALA A 395 12.56 5.71 -0.32
N LEU A 396 13.37 6.69 -0.73
CA LEU A 396 14.38 6.52 -1.78
C LEU A 396 15.57 5.67 -1.29
N LEU A 397 15.99 5.85 -0.04
CA LEU A 397 17.15 5.15 0.54
C LEU A 397 17.00 3.63 0.42
N ARG A 398 15.86 3.09 0.83
CA ARG A 398 15.66 1.64 0.86
C ARG A 398 15.65 1.01 -0.52
N LYS A 399 14.82 1.51 -1.42
CA LYS A 399 14.54 0.85 -2.70
C LYS A 399 15.51 1.28 -3.80
N VAL A 400 15.72 2.58 -3.95
CA VAL A 400 16.48 3.14 -5.08
C VAL A 400 17.97 3.20 -4.77
N ILE A 401 18.35 3.67 -3.57
CA ILE A 401 19.76 3.91 -3.23
C ILE A 401 20.46 2.62 -2.76
N LEU A 402 19.76 1.76 -2.02
CA LEU A 402 20.35 0.53 -1.47
C LEU A 402 19.99 -0.70 -2.28
N LEU A 403 18.70 -1.05 -2.39
CA LEU A 403 18.29 -2.34 -2.91
C LEU A 403 18.69 -2.55 -4.38
N ILE A 404 18.34 -1.61 -5.26
CA ILE A 404 18.62 -1.76 -6.69
C ILE A 404 20.13 -1.88 -6.95
N PRO A 405 21.02 -0.99 -6.44
CA PRO A 405 22.44 -1.17 -6.64
C PRO A 405 23.00 -2.44 -6.01
N LEU A 406 22.56 -2.82 -4.81
CA LEU A 406 23.02 -4.06 -4.17
C LEU A 406 22.59 -5.31 -4.96
N ALA A 407 21.36 -5.33 -5.50
CA ALA A 407 20.86 -6.43 -6.31
C ALA A 407 21.64 -6.62 -7.63
N LEU A 408 22.29 -5.57 -8.14
CA LEU A 408 23.14 -5.62 -9.33
C LEU A 408 24.61 -5.90 -9.00
N ILE A 409 25.09 -5.46 -7.83
CA ILE A 409 26.51 -5.56 -7.45
C ILE A 409 26.82 -6.87 -6.73
N LEU A 410 26.02 -7.26 -5.72
CA LEU A 410 26.30 -8.43 -4.89
C LEU A 410 26.32 -9.76 -5.67
N PRO A 411 25.54 -9.98 -6.73
CA PRO A 411 25.62 -11.20 -7.52
C PRO A 411 27.01 -11.44 -8.13
N ASN A 412 27.75 -10.38 -8.44
CA ASN A 412 29.11 -10.50 -9.00
C ASN A 412 30.12 -11.13 -8.02
N PHE A 413 29.84 -11.06 -6.72
CA PHE A 413 30.71 -11.60 -5.66
C PHE A 413 30.16 -12.88 -5.02
N LEU A 414 28.84 -13.00 -4.91
CA LEU A 414 28.15 -14.05 -4.14
C LEU A 414 27.25 -14.94 -5.01
N GLY A 415 27.22 -14.72 -6.32
CA GLY A 415 26.32 -15.42 -7.24
C GLY A 415 24.85 -15.20 -6.86
N VAL A 416 24.02 -16.21 -7.06
CA VAL A 416 22.58 -16.15 -6.79
C VAL A 416 22.24 -15.75 -5.35
N LYS A 417 23.07 -16.11 -4.37
CA LYS A 417 22.86 -15.71 -2.95
C LYS A 417 22.96 -14.20 -2.77
N GLY A 418 23.78 -13.53 -3.60
CA GLY A 418 23.93 -12.07 -3.58
C GLY A 418 22.65 -11.34 -3.90
N VAL A 419 21.81 -11.85 -4.81
CA VAL A 419 20.52 -11.25 -5.15
C VAL A 419 19.58 -11.26 -3.93
N TYR A 420 19.47 -12.38 -3.25
CA TYR A 420 18.61 -12.50 -2.06
C TYR A 420 19.14 -11.70 -0.86
N LEU A 421 20.47 -11.72 -0.68
CA LEU A 421 21.10 -10.96 0.40
C LEU A 421 20.97 -9.44 0.21
N ALA A 422 20.82 -8.97 -1.03
CA ALA A 422 20.63 -7.55 -1.34
C ALA A 422 19.38 -6.98 -0.64
N GLU A 423 18.26 -7.71 -0.62
CA GLU A 423 17.04 -7.29 0.10
C GLU A 423 17.31 -7.19 1.61
N SER A 424 17.93 -8.23 2.20
CA SER A 424 18.25 -8.28 3.62
C SER A 424 19.17 -7.14 4.06
N VAL A 425 20.23 -6.86 3.29
CA VAL A 425 21.18 -5.78 3.60
C VAL A 425 20.53 -4.41 3.43
N ALA A 426 19.75 -4.21 2.36
CA ALA A 426 19.04 -2.96 2.12
C ALA A 426 18.02 -2.69 3.24
N ASP A 427 17.27 -3.69 3.66
CA ASP A 427 16.27 -3.57 4.72
C ASP A 427 16.91 -3.28 6.09
N ALA A 428 17.96 -4.02 6.45
CA ALA A 428 18.67 -3.79 7.70
C ALA A 428 19.31 -2.39 7.75
N THR A 429 20.01 -2.01 6.70
CA THR A 429 20.67 -0.70 6.62
C THR A 429 19.66 0.44 6.66
N SER A 430 18.59 0.33 5.89
CA SER A 430 17.52 1.32 5.86
C SER A 430 16.79 1.41 7.22
N ALA A 431 16.56 0.28 7.89
CA ALA A 431 15.93 0.26 9.20
C ALA A 431 16.81 0.95 10.26
N ILE A 432 18.10 0.67 10.27
CA ILE A 432 19.06 1.33 11.17
C ILE A 432 19.10 2.84 10.89
N CYS A 433 19.27 3.24 9.63
CA CYS A 433 19.30 4.65 9.25
C CYS A 433 18.01 5.38 9.63
N CYS A 434 16.85 4.81 9.29
CA CYS A 434 15.55 5.40 9.61
C CYS A 434 15.36 5.58 11.11
N THR A 435 15.66 4.54 11.90
CA THR A 435 15.49 4.56 13.35
C THR A 435 16.45 5.56 14.00
N THR A 436 17.69 5.64 13.53
CA THR A 436 18.68 6.60 14.00
C THR A 436 18.24 8.03 13.71
N ILE A 437 17.84 8.33 12.46
CA ILE A 437 17.33 9.66 12.09
C ILE A 437 16.10 10.01 12.95
N PHE A 438 15.21 9.05 13.18
CA PHE A 438 14.04 9.27 14.01
C PHE A 438 14.42 9.57 15.46
N ALA A 439 15.32 8.81 16.07
CA ALA A 439 15.78 9.03 17.45
C ALA A 439 16.40 10.42 17.61
N LEU A 440 17.20 10.88 16.65
CA LEU A 440 17.87 12.18 16.66
C LEU A 440 16.92 13.36 16.42
N THR A 441 15.87 13.17 15.61
CA THR A 441 15.01 14.27 15.17
C THR A 441 13.68 14.36 15.91
N PHE A 442 13.15 13.25 16.41
CA PHE A 442 11.81 13.17 17.00
C PHE A 442 11.59 14.15 18.15
N ARG A 443 12.54 14.20 19.11
CA ARG A 443 12.46 15.16 20.24
C ARG A 443 12.47 16.61 19.75
N LYS A 444 13.29 16.92 18.73
CA LYS A 444 13.38 18.28 18.17
C LYS A 444 12.09 18.69 17.46
N ILE A 445 11.47 17.74 16.71
CA ILE A 445 10.20 17.96 16.01
C ILE A 445 9.09 18.26 17.02
N LEU A 446 9.00 17.49 18.11
CA LEU A 446 7.98 17.71 19.13
C LEU A 446 8.21 19.02 19.90
N LYS A 447 9.45 19.32 20.31
CA LYS A 447 9.78 20.57 21.01
C LYS A 447 9.45 21.81 20.18
N LYS A 448 9.73 21.78 18.87
CA LYS A 448 9.34 22.86 17.96
C LYS A 448 7.83 23.06 17.93
N ARG A 449 7.04 21.99 18.04
CA ARG A 449 5.59 22.08 18.06
C ARG A 449 5.02 22.59 19.38
N GLU A 450 5.70 22.32 20.51
CA GLU A 450 5.34 22.85 21.84
C GLU A 450 5.51 24.38 21.94
N GLN A 451 6.37 24.95 21.08
CA GLN A 451 6.69 26.39 21.05
C GLN A 451 5.81 27.20 20.07
N THR A 452 5.03 26.52 19.22
CA THR A 452 4.11 27.12 18.23
C THR A 452 2.66 26.87 18.59
#